data_398c32fc30249d33cb3a3278e9578c76
#
_entry.id   398c32fc30249d33cb3a3278e9578c76
#
_cell.length_a   1.000
_cell.length_b   1.000
_cell.length_c   1.000
_cell.angle_alpha   90.00
_cell.angle_beta   90.00
_cell.angle_gamma   90.00
#
_symmetry.space_group_name_H-M   'P 1'
#
loop_
_entity.id
_entity.type
_entity.pdbx_description
1 polymer ?
#
loop_
_entity_poly.entity_id
_entity_poly.type
_entity_poly.pdbx_seq_one_letter_code
_entity_poly.pdbx_strand_id
1 'polypeptide(L)'
;MFHPSRPMGFPMPDITILLSGIAVCFLAGVLGGLSGAGTGLVIAGFLAPIVGAKAVMPALAIIMLINNGSRIFYFFQSLNLKIVLAMLVLATPGSMLGAKLYVDIPVSFFEGALGLVILLVLIIKTWRRMSASGPVAHWKPQKIWWALGPVSFVYGFINTIVPGSGVMVLAFLSATCMTTSAVIANDAAIAASLNLVKVLLFRQLDALPDPLVLIAVACGIASIPGVWFAKWLSTRLKTKVQHGIIDGMIALSAIHLLFRAFG
;
A
#
# COMPACT_ATOMS: atom_id res chain seq x y z
N MET A 1 -9.28 30.12 -15.25
CA MET A 1 -7.89 30.61 -15.29
C MET A 1 -7.08 29.68 -14.39
N PHE A 2 -6.45 28.65 -14.95
CA PHE A 2 -5.61 27.71 -14.19
C PHE A 2 -4.30 28.42 -13.89
N HIS A 3 -4.03 28.65 -12.60
CA HIS A 3 -2.72 29.11 -12.17
C HIS A 3 -1.77 27.89 -12.27
N PRO A 4 -0.68 27.92 -13.04
CA PRO A 4 0.29 26.84 -13.02
C PRO A 4 0.93 26.82 -11.65
N SER A 5 0.64 25.75 -10.89
CA SER A 5 1.35 25.45 -9.65
C SER A 5 2.85 25.37 -9.95
N ARG A 6 3.67 26.15 -9.23
CA ARG A 6 5.15 26.12 -9.34
C ARG A 6 5.60 24.66 -9.26
N PRO A 7 6.50 24.21 -10.15
CA PRO A 7 7.06 22.88 -10.01
C PRO A 7 7.67 22.79 -8.63
N MET A 8 7.25 21.78 -7.85
CA MET A 8 7.89 21.48 -6.57
C MET A 8 9.34 21.14 -6.89
N GLY A 9 10.25 22.09 -6.61
CA GLY A 9 11.69 21.88 -6.73
C GLY A 9 12.09 20.83 -5.70
N PHE A 10 12.05 19.56 -6.08
CA PHE A 10 12.69 18.51 -5.31
C PHE A 10 14.20 18.66 -5.51
N PRO A 11 14.96 19.08 -4.49
CA PRO A 11 16.40 18.99 -4.57
C PRO A 11 16.77 17.52 -4.78
N MET A 12 17.82 17.26 -5.57
CA MET A 12 18.39 15.93 -5.68
C MET A 12 18.67 15.44 -4.25
N PRO A 13 18.14 14.28 -3.85
CA PRO A 13 18.28 13.83 -2.47
C PRO A 13 19.75 13.59 -2.17
N ASP A 14 20.20 14.07 -1.01
CA ASP A 14 21.50 13.71 -0.48
C ASP A 14 21.64 12.19 -0.45
N ILE A 15 22.83 11.70 -0.72
CA ILE A 15 23.11 10.26 -0.77
C ILE A 15 22.67 9.55 0.51
N THR A 16 22.73 10.23 1.65
CA THR A 16 22.26 9.74 2.97
C THR A 16 20.75 9.53 2.98
N ILE A 17 19.98 10.42 2.36
CA ILE A 17 18.53 10.30 2.23
C ILE A 17 18.17 9.12 1.33
N LEU A 18 18.88 8.96 0.22
CA LEU A 18 18.67 7.83 -0.68
C LEU A 18 18.99 6.50 0.00
N LEU A 19 20.11 6.38 0.69
CA LEU A 19 20.51 5.17 1.41
C LEU A 19 19.55 4.83 2.55
N SER A 20 19.10 5.83 3.31
CA SER A 20 18.08 5.61 4.36
C SER A 20 16.76 5.14 3.78
N GLY A 21 16.30 5.72 2.68
CA GLY A 21 15.09 5.29 1.96
C GLY A 21 15.19 3.84 1.45
N ILE A 22 16.34 3.46 0.88
CA ILE A 22 16.62 2.10 0.43
C ILE A 22 16.58 1.12 1.61
N ALA A 23 17.25 1.43 2.72
CA ALA A 23 17.26 0.59 3.92
C ALA A 23 15.85 0.40 4.50
N VAL A 24 15.08 1.47 4.58
CA VAL A 24 13.68 1.44 5.02
C VAL A 24 12.82 0.57 4.09
N CYS A 25 12.98 0.71 2.78
CA CYS A 25 12.21 -0.07 1.82
C CYS A 25 12.59 -1.55 1.83
N PHE A 26 13.87 -1.89 2.06
CA PHE A 26 14.28 -3.26 2.30
C PHE A 26 13.58 -3.85 3.55
N LEU A 27 13.65 -3.14 4.69
CA LEU A 27 13.00 -3.57 5.93
C LEU A 27 11.48 -3.68 5.76
N ALA A 28 10.85 -2.71 5.08
CA ALA A 28 9.44 -2.75 4.77
C ALA A 28 9.07 -3.92 3.85
N GLY A 29 9.95 -4.27 2.92
CA GLY A 29 9.83 -5.47 2.09
C GLY A 29 9.84 -6.75 2.93
N VAL A 30 10.74 -6.84 3.92
CA VAL A 30 10.77 -7.97 4.88
C VAL A 30 9.44 -8.06 5.64
N LEU A 31 8.97 -6.95 6.17
CA LEU A 31 7.74 -6.91 6.96
C LEU A 31 6.51 -7.21 6.12
N GLY A 32 6.45 -6.69 4.91
CA GLY A 32 5.37 -6.95 3.97
C GLY A 32 5.31 -8.39 3.49
N GLY A 33 6.47 -8.98 3.26
CA GLY A 33 6.57 -10.41 2.93
C GLY A 33 6.13 -11.33 4.07
N LEU A 34 6.31 -10.90 5.33
CA LEU A 34 5.85 -11.66 6.51
C LEU A 34 4.34 -11.56 6.73
N SER A 35 3.70 -10.43 6.40
CA SER A 35 2.30 -10.15 6.75
C SER A 35 1.33 -10.21 5.56
N GLY A 36 1.83 -10.15 4.35
CA GLY A 36 1.00 -9.97 3.16
C GLY A 36 0.29 -8.61 3.08
N ALA A 37 0.21 -7.88 4.17
CA ALA A 37 -0.45 -6.57 4.26
C ALA A 37 0.29 -5.66 5.24
N GLY A 38 0.24 -4.34 5.00
CA GLY A 38 0.88 -3.36 5.89
C GLY A 38 2.21 -2.78 5.39
N THR A 39 2.81 -3.35 4.35
CA THR A 39 4.05 -2.81 3.74
C THR A 39 3.90 -1.32 3.40
N GLY A 40 2.77 -0.96 2.78
CA GLY A 40 2.50 0.43 2.42
C GLY A 40 2.41 1.37 3.62
N LEU A 41 1.87 0.90 4.75
CA LEU A 41 1.81 1.69 5.99
C LEU A 41 3.20 1.97 6.55
N VAL A 42 4.05 0.95 6.61
CA VAL A 42 5.43 1.08 7.10
C VAL A 42 6.23 2.02 6.19
N ILE A 43 6.17 1.81 4.88
CA ILE A 43 6.87 2.67 3.92
C ILE A 43 6.35 4.11 4.00
N ALA A 44 5.03 4.31 4.09
CA ALA A 44 4.45 5.64 4.19
C ALA A 44 4.96 6.40 5.41
N GLY A 45 4.97 5.76 6.57
CA GLY A 45 5.42 6.37 7.82
C GLY A 45 6.88 6.80 7.81
N PHE A 46 7.75 6.00 7.21
CA PHE A 46 9.18 6.31 7.11
C PHE A 46 9.53 7.18 5.91
N LEU A 47 8.78 7.09 4.82
CA LEU A 47 9.05 7.86 3.60
C LEU A 47 8.55 9.31 3.72
N ALA A 48 7.46 9.55 4.44
CA ALA A 48 6.88 10.88 4.59
C ALA A 48 7.87 11.95 5.11
N PRO A 49 8.72 11.69 6.12
CA PRO A 49 9.76 12.63 6.55
C PRO A 49 10.83 12.93 5.49
N ILE A 50 11.04 12.01 4.56
CA ILE A 50 12.11 12.08 3.55
C ILE A 50 11.63 12.84 2.31
N VAL A 51 10.49 12.47 1.77
CA VAL A 51 9.98 13.04 0.51
C VAL A 51 8.84 14.04 0.70
N GLY A 52 8.38 14.24 1.95
CA GLY A 52 7.20 15.02 2.26
C GLY A 52 5.90 14.22 2.13
N ALA A 53 4.92 14.51 2.99
CA ALA A 53 3.69 13.72 3.10
C ALA A 53 2.92 13.62 1.77
N LYS A 54 2.89 14.70 0.99
CA LYS A 54 2.17 14.76 -0.30
C LYS A 54 2.86 13.96 -1.42
N ALA A 55 4.15 13.64 -1.31
CA ALA A 55 4.86 12.81 -2.27
C ALA A 55 4.78 11.30 -1.94
N VAL A 56 4.26 10.94 -0.76
CA VAL A 56 4.23 9.55 -0.28
C VAL A 56 3.40 8.65 -1.19
N MET A 57 2.15 9.00 -1.49
CA MET A 57 1.26 8.13 -2.27
C MET A 57 1.71 7.98 -3.74
N PRO A 58 2.17 9.06 -4.43
CA PRO A 58 2.80 8.92 -5.73
C PRO A 58 4.03 8.00 -5.72
N ALA A 59 4.93 8.16 -4.73
CA ALA A 59 6.10 7.28 -4.59
C ALA A 59 5.70 5.83 -4.27
N LEU A 60 4.74 5.64 -3.34
CA LEU A 60 4.21 4.32 -3.00
C LEU A 60 3.60 3.60 -4.21
N ALA A 61 2.99 4.31 -5.14
CA ALA A 61 2.43 3.70 -6.34
C ALA A 61 3.52 2.94 -7.12
N ILE A 62 4.71 3.53 -7.29
CA ILE A 62 5.85 2.87 -7.96
C ILE A 62 6.42 1.75 -7.08
N ILE A 63 6.69 2.02 -5.81
CA ILE A 63 7.29 1.05 -4.89
C ILE A 63 6.41 -0.20 -4.79
N MET A 64 5.10 -0.01 -4.61
CA MET A 64 4.14 -1.11 -4.51
C MET A 64 3.89 -1.81 -5.85
N LEU A 65 3.99 -1.12 -6.97
CA LEU A 65 3.95 -1.76 -8.29
C LEU A 65 5.07 -2.79 -8.42
N ILE A 66 6.30 -2.42 -8.09
CA ILE A 66 7.48 -3.30 -8.16
C ILE A 66 7.36 -4.43 -7.13
N ASN A 67 7.00 -4.11 -5.91
CA ASN A 67 6.87 -5.08 -4.82
C ASN A 67 5.77 -6.13 -5.11
N ASN A 68 4.59 -5.71 -5.54
CA ASN A 68 3.50 -6.63 -5.90
C ASN A 68 3.80 -7.38 -7.19
N GLY A 69 4.49 -6.77 -8.15
CA GLY A 69 4.99 -7.44 -9.35
C GLY A 69 5.87 -8.65 -9.01
N SER A 70 6.78 -8.51 -8.05
CA SER A 70 7.59 -9.62 -7.56
C SER A 70 6.75 -10.73 -6.92
N ARG A 71 5.68 -10.40 -6.20
CA ARG A 71 4.75 -11.38 -5.60
C ARG A 71 3.96 -12.14 -6.67
N ILE A 72 3.52 -11.46 -7.74
CA ILE A 72 2.84 -12.11 -8.87
C ILE A 72 3.74 -13.20 -9.46
N PHE A 73 5.02 -12.90 -9.66
CA PHE A 73 5.97 -13.86 -10.23
C PHE A 73 6.04 -15.17 -9.45
N TYR A 74 5.89 -15.13 -8.11
CA TYR A 74 5.92 -16.34 -7.27
C TYR A 74 4.60 -17.11 -7.24
N PHE A 75 3.45 -16.47 -7.51
CA PHE A 75 2.12 -17.06 -7.33
C PHE A 75 1.28 -17.06 -8.62
N PHE A 76 1.87 -16.80 -9.78
CA PHE A 76 1.15 -16.60 -11.05
C PHE A 76 0.23 -17.77 -11.44
N GLN A 77 0.60 -19.01 -11.07
CA GLN A 77 -0.20 -20.21 -11.37
C GLN A 77 -1.58 -20.22 -10.67
N SER A 78 -1.74 -19.44 -9.61
CA SER A 78 -2.99 -19.35 -8.83
C SER A 78 -3.81 -18.12 -9.19
N LEU A 79 -3.47 -17.41 -10.26
CA LEU A 79 -4.16 -16.21 -10.71
C LEU A 79 -5.53 -16.52 -11.33
N ASN A 80 -6.54 -15.72 -10.95
CA ASN A 80 -7.83 -15.69 -11.61
C ASN A 80 -8.02 -14.34 -12.32
N LEU A 81 -7.62 -14.29 -13.58
CA LEU A 81 -7.66 -13.07 -14.39
C LEU A 81 -9.06 -12.45 -14.50
N LYS A 82 -10.14 -13.25 -14.43
CA LYS A 82 -11.52 -12.72 -14.48
C LYS A 82 -11.80 -11.82 -13.28
N ILE A 83 -11.41 -12.25 -12.09
CA ILE A 83 -11.60 -11.47 -10.85
C ILE A 83 -10.68 -10.23 -10.88
N VAL A 84 -9.42 -10.40 -11.27
CA VAL A 84 -8.45 -9.30 -11.35
C VAL A 84 -8.95 -8.21 -12.30
N LEU A 85 -9.37 -8.57 -13.52
CA LEU A 85 -9.86 -7.61 -14.51
C LEU A 85 -11.16 -6.96 -14.07
N ALA A 86 -12.12 -7.73 -13.53
CA ALA A 86 -13.37 -7.17 -13.04
C ALA A 86 -13.13 -6.16 -11.91
N MET A 87 -12.28 -6.49 -10.94
CA MET A 87 -11.92 -5.57 -9.85
C MET A 87 -11.16 -4.35 -10.37
N LEU A 88 -10.22 -4.51 -11.31
CA LEU A 88 -9.45 -3.40 -11.86
C LEU A 88 -10.34 -2.39 -12.60
N VAL A 89 -11.23 -2.87 -13.48
CA VAL A 89 -12.15 -2.01 -14.24
C VAL A 89 -13.03 -1.19 -13.29
N LEU A 90 -13.54 -1.82 -12.24
CA LEU A 90 -14.43 -1.17 -11.29
C LEU A 90 -13.67 -0.30 -10.25
N ALA A 91 -12.41 -0.61 -9.95
CA ALA A 91 -11.58 0.18 -9.05
C ALA A 91 -10.97 1.43 -9.73
N THR A 92 -10.77 1.38 -11.05
CA THR A 92 -10.14 2.49 -11.79
C THR A 92 -10.88 3.81 -11.63
N PRO A 93 -12.22 3.93 -11.83
CA PRO A 93 -12.92 5.19 -11.62
C PRO A 93 -12.83 5.68 -10.17
N GLY A 94 -12.85 4.78 -9.18
CA GLY A 94 -12.59 5.13 -7.78
C GLY A 94 -11.19 5.71 -7.59
N SER A 95 -10.17 5.10 -8.20
CA SER A 95 -8.80 5.58 -8.16
C SER A 95 -8.62 6.95 -8.82
N MET A 96 -9.34 7.22 -9.93
CA MET A 96 -9.33 8.53 -10.60
C MET A 96 -9.89 9.63 -9.70
N LEU A 97 -11.00 9.37 -9.04
CA LEU A 97 -11.58 10.32 -8.07
C LEU A 97 -10.64 10.51 -6.88
N GLY A 98 -10.07 9.42 -6.36
CA GLY A 98 -9.11 9.46 -5.26
C GLY A 98 -7.86 10.26 -5.60
N ALA A 99 -7.31 10.12 -6.81
CA ALA A 99 -6.11 10.83 -7.23
C ALA A 99 -6.36 12.35 -7.37
N LYS A 100 -7.49 12.74 -7.95
CA LYS A 100 -7.88 14.15 -8.02
C LYS A 100 -8.01 14.75 -6.62
N LEU A 101 -8.79 14.12 -5.76
CA LEU A 101 -8.96 14.60 -4.39
C LEU A 101 -7.62 14.66 -3.64
N TYR A 102 -6.74 13.67 -3.84
CA TYR A 102 -5.42 13.65 -3.21
C TYR A 102 -4.57 14.87 -3.57
N VAL A 103 -4.57 15.28 -4.82
CA VAL A 103 -3.78 16.44 -5.30
C VAL A 103 -4.36 17.75 -4.76
N ASP A 104 -5.68 17.86 -4.63
CA ASP A 104 -6.37 19.08 -4.19
C ASP A 104 -6.26 19.34 -2.67
N ILE A 105 -6.04 18.30 -1.86
CA ILE A 105 -5.93 18.45 -0.39
C ILE A 105 -4.66 19.25 0.00
N PRO A 106 -4.75 20.27 0.88
CA PRO A 106 -3.60 21.04 1.34
C PRO A 106 -2.56 20.17 2.08
N VAL A 107 -1.26 20.50 1.92
CA VAL A 107 -0.15 19.75 2.55
C VAL A 107 -0.25 19.71 4.07
N SER A 108 -0.63 20.84 4.69
CA SER A 108 -0.75 20.97 6.15
C SER A 108 -1.76 20.00 6.77
N PHE A 109 -2.80 19.62 6.00
CA PHE A 109 -3.78 18.63 6.44
C PHE A 109 -3.26 17.19 6.32
N PHE A 110 -2.32 16.97 5.40
CA PHE A 110 -1.86 15.61 5.05
C PHE A 110 -1.06 14.93 6.14
N GLU A 111 -0.16 15.63 6.82
CA GLU A 111 0.76 15.04 7.80
C GLU A 111 -0.01 14.47 9.00
N GLY A 112 -0.89 15.30 9.59
CA GLY A 112 -1.74 14.86 10.70
C GLY A 112 -2.76 13.79 10.28
N ALA A 113 -3.42 13.97 9.12
CA ALA A 113 -4.38 13.01 8.61
C ALA A 113 -3.72 11.65 8.29
N LEU A 114 -2.53 11.63 7.69
CA LEU A 114 -1.80 10.42 7.38
C LEU A 114 -1.42 9.65 8.66
N GLY A 115 -0.88 10.34 9.66
CA GLY A 115 -0.56 9.73 10.96
C GLY A 115 -1.79 9.16 11.66
N LEU A 116 -2.89 9.92 11.68
CA LEU A 116 -4.16 9.49 12.26
C LEU A 116 -4.74 8.27 11.55
N VAL A 117 -4.72 8.26 10.21
CA VAL A 117 -5.21 7.13 9.40
C VAL A 117 -4.38 5.89 9.64
N ILE A 118 -3.05 5.98 9.68
CA ILE A 118 -2.17 4.85 9.97
C ILE A 118 -2.48 4.28 11.36
N LEU A 119 -2.66 5.14 12.36
CA LEU A 119 -3.01 4.73 13.71
C LEU A 119 -4.39 4.06 13.76
N LEU A 120 -5.40 4.63 13.10
CA LEU A 120 -6.74 4.07 13.03
C LEU A 120 -6.76 2.68 12.37
N VAL A 121 -6.04 2.52 11.25
CA VAL A 121 -5.90 1.22 10.58
C VAL A 121 -5.23 0.20 11.50
N LEU A 122 -4.21 0.60 12.26
CA LEU A 122 -3.55 -0.26 13.24
C LEU A 122 -4.52 -0.69 14.35
N ILE A 123 -5.28 0.25 14.91
CA ILE A 123 -6.28 -0.02 15.96
C ILE A 123 -7.35 -1.01 15.44
N ILE A 124 -7.91 -0.75 14.26
CA ILE A 124 -8.93 -1.62 13.65
C ILE A 124 -8.35 -3.01 13.39
N LYS A 125 -7.12 -3.09 12.86
CA LYS A 125 -6.43 -4.36 12.59
C LYS A 125 -6.21 -5.16 13.88
N THR A 126 -5.74 -4.52 14.93
CA THR A 126 -5.48 -5.14 16.24
C THR A 126 -6.80 -5.58 16.89
N TRP A 127 -7.81 -4.72 16.89
CA TRP A 127 -9.14 -5.03 17.42
C TRP A 127 -9.79 -6.22 16.72
N ARG A 128 -9.80 -6.22 15.38
CA ARG A 128 -10.33 -7.35 14.59
C ARG A 128 -9.59 -8.66 14.87
N ARG A 129 -8.28 -8.59 15.09
CA ARG A 129 -7.47 -9.77 15.44
C ARG A 129 -7.80 -10.30 16.83
N MET A 130 -8.08 -9.43 17.80
CA MET A 130 -8.50 -9.83 19.15
C MET A 130 -9.92 -10.36 19.17
N SER A 131 -10.81 -9.81 18.33
CA SER A 131 -12.21 -10.18 18.24
C SER A 131 -12.51 -11.35 17.29
N ALA A 132 -11.54 -11.74 16.44
CA ALA A 132 -11.72 -12.80 15.45
C ALA A 132 -11.54 -14.19 16.10
N SER A 133 -12.57 -14.66 16.81
CA SER A 133 -12.61 -16.00 17.42
C SER A 133 -13.40 -17.02 16.60
N GLY A 134 -13.74 -16.74 15.33
CA GLY A 134 -14.58 -17.60 14.51
C GLY A 134 -14.00 -17.88 13.10
N PRO A 135 -14.48 -18.93 12.44
CA PRO A 135 -14.13 -19.22 11.05
C PRO A 135 -14.54 -18.05 10.14
N VAL A 136 -13.70 -17.75 9.13
CA VAL A 136 -14.02 -16.73 8.13
C VAL A 136 -15.34 -17.10 7.46
N ALA A 137 -16.32 -16.20 7.56
CA ALA A 137 -17.62 -16.43 6.93
C ALA A 137 -17.45 -16.44 5.40
N HIS A 138 -17.71 -17.59 4.79
CA HIS A 138 -17.67 -17.72 3.34
C HIS A 138 -18.96 -17.19 2.72
N TRP A 139 -18.84 -16.34 1.74
CA TRP A 139 -19.98 -15.75 1.05
C TRP A 139 -20.46 -16.65 -0.09
N LYS A 140 -21.78 -16.69 -0.29
CA LYS A 140 -22.37 -17.36 -1.46
C LYS A 140 -21.89 -16.67 -2.75
N PRO A 141 -21.68 -17.43 -3.86
CA PRO A 141 -21.17 -16.87 -5.13
C PRO A 141 -21.94 -15.64 -5.62
N GLN A 142 -23.27 -15.65 -5.55
CA GLN A 142 -24.09 -14.51 -5.94
C GLN A 142 -23.78 -13.25 -5.13
N LYS A 143 -23.60 -13.37 -3.80
CA LYS A 143 -23.27 -12.24 -2.94
C LYS A 143 -21.90 -11.64 -3.27
N ILE A 144 -20.95 -12.48 -3.68
CA ILE A 144 -19.62 -12.05 -4.10
C ILE A 144 -19.72 -11.14 -5.34
N TRP A 145 -20.45 -11.56 -6.36
CA TRP A 145 -20.60 -10.78 -7.59
C TRP A 145 -21.29 -9.43 -7.37
N TRP A 146 -22.34 -9.39 -6.54
CA TRP A 146 -23.01 -8.13 -6.18
C TRP A 146 -22.11 -7.19 -5.36
N ALA A 147 -21.29 -7.73 -4.47
CA ALA A 147 -20.38 -6.95 -3.64
C ALA A 147 -19.13 -6.48 -4.41
N LEU A 148 -18.74 -7.17 -5.48
CA LEU A 148 -17.52 -6.91 -6.22
C LEU A 148 -17.45 -5.47 -6.75
N GLY A 149 -18.54 -4.94 -7.31
CA GLY A 149 -18.62 -3.58 -7.83
C GLY A 149 -18.36 -2.53 -6.76
N PRO A 150 -19.21 -2.41 -5.75
CA PRO A 150 -19.04 -1.44 -4.66
C PRO A 150 -17.71 -1.59 -3.94
N VAL A 151 -17.28 -2.81 -3.62
CA VAL A 151 -16.02 -3.06 -2.94
C VAL A 151 -14.83 -2.60 -3.78
N SER A 152 -14.83 -2.88 -5.09
CA SER A 152 -13.74 -2.48 -5.98
C SER A 152 -13.66 -0.97 -6.13
N PHE A 153 -14.78 -0.29 -6.34
CA PHE A 153 -14.83 1.18 -6.45
C PHE A 153 -14.30 1.84 -5.17
N VAL A 154 -14.83 1.45 -4.01
CA VAL A 154 -14.42 1.98 -2.70
C VAL A 154 -12.95 1.66 -2.45
N TYR A 155 -12.50 0.45 -2.79
CA TYR A 155 -11.09 0.08 -2.69
C TYR A 155 -10.20 0.98 -3.55
N GLY A 156 -10.55 1.20 -4.82
CA GLY A 156 -9.79 2.06 -5.71
C GLY A 156 -9.66 3.48 -5.18
N PHE A 157 -10.76 4.04 -4.68
CA PHE A 157 -10.78 5.36 -4.05
C PHE A 157 -9.89 5.43 -2.80
N ILE A 158 -10.12 4.54 -1.84
CA ILE A 158 -9.37 4.54 -0.57
C ILE A 158 -7.89 4.20 -0.80
N ASN A 159 -7.60 3.22 -1.66
CA ASN A 159 -6.22 2.81 -1.94
C ASN A 159 -5.36 3.93 -2.55
N THR A 160 -5.98 4.88 -3.20
CA THR A 160 -5.26 6.01 -3.80
C THR A 160 -4.93 7.09 -2.78
N ILE A 161 -5.75 7.24 -1.75
CA ILE A 161 -5.60 8.27 -0.70
C ILE A 161 -4.87 7.72 0.52
N VAL A 162 -5.17 6.47 0.91
CA VAL A 162 -4.77 5.87 2.18
C VAL A 162 -3.81 4.71 1.96
N PRO A 163 -2.60 4.76 2.53
CA PRO A 163 -1.68 3.62 2.49
C PRO A 163 -2.22 2.45 3.32
N GLY A 164 -1.93 1.22 2.89
CA GLY A 164 -2.29 0.02 3.64
C GLY A 164 -3.73 -0.49 3.46
N SER A 165 -4.52 0.13 2.61
CA SER A 165 -5.90 -0.31 2.28
C SER A 165 -6.00 -1.69 1.61
N GLY A 166 -4.88 -2.30 1.20
CA GLY A 166 -4.83 -3.67 0.67
C GLY A 166 -5.43 -4.73 1.59
N VAL A 167 -5.47 -4.48 2.91
CA VAL A 167 -6.18 -5.34 3.88
C VAL A 167 -7.66 -5.54 3.51
N MET A 168 -8.29 -4.54 2.88
CA MET A 168 -9.69 -4.59 2.47
C MET A 168 -9.90 -5.63 1.34
N VAL A 169 -9.04 -5.61 0.32
CA VAL A 169 -9.11 -6.60 -0.78
C VAL A 169 -8.75 -7.98 -0.27
N LEU A 170 -7.72 -8.09 0.55
CA LEU A 170 -7.32 -9.36 1.14
C LEU A 170 -8.47 -10.00 1.95
N ALA A 171 -9.19 -9.21 2.76
CA ALA A 171 -10.36 -9.66 3.50
C ALA A 171 -11.52 -10.09 2.56
N PHE A 172 -11.77 -9.31 1.50
CA PHE A 172 -12.79 -9.64 0.51
C PHE A 172 -12.46 -10.94 -0.22
N LEU A 173 -11.24 -11.08 -0.74
CA LEU A 173 -10.81 -12.30 -1.44
C LEU A 173 -10.81 -13.51 -0.51
N SER A 174 -10.44 -13.36 0.75
CA SER A 174 -10.48 -14.46 1.74
C SER A 174 -11.91 -14.97 1.99
N ALA A 175 -12.93 -14.11 1.84
CA ALA A 175 -14.33 -14.51 1.96
C ALA A 175 -14.88 -15.29 0.74
N THR A 176 -14.11 -15.39 -0.36
CA THR A 176 -14.53 -15.99 -1.64
C THR A 176 -14.24 -17.50 -1.76
N CYS A 177 -13.89 -18.19 -0.70
CA CYS A 177 -13.50 -19.62 -0.71
C CYS A 177 -12.27 -19.95 -1.58
N MET A 178 -11.43 -18.98 -1.89
CA MET A 178 -10.17 -19.22 -2.61
C MET A 178 -9.13 -19.85 -1.68
N THR A 179 -8.21 -20.60 -2.28
CA THR A 179 -7.00 -21.05 -1.57
C THR A 179 -6.15 -19.86 -1.16
N THR A 180 -5.38 -20.00 -0.10
CA THR A 180 -4.47 -18.93 0.37
C THR A 180 -3.54 -18.43 -0.75
N SER A 181 -3.00 -19.33 -1.57
CA SER A 181 -2.15 -18.97 -2.70
C SER A 181 -2.91 -18.14 -3.74
N ALA A 182 -4.16 -18.50 -4.03
CA ALA A 182 -5.00 -17.74 -4.96
C ALA A 182 -5.37 -16.36 -4.40
N VAL A 183 -5.65 -16.24 -3.10
CA VAL A 183 -5.88 -14.95 -2.44
C VAL A 183 -4.66 -14.05 -2.58
N ILE A 184 -3.47 -14.55 -2.28
CA ILE A 184 -2.21 -13.79 -2.38
C ILE A 184 -1.92 -13.38 -3.83
N ALA A 185 -2.11 -14.29 -4.79
CA ALA A 185 -1.87 -14.04 -6.20
C ALA A 185 -2.79 -12.94 -6.76
N ASN A 186 -4.09 -13.06 -6.49
CA ASN A 186 -5.08 -12.11 -6.98
C ASN A 186 -4.95 -10.75 -6.29
N ASP A 187 -4.70 -10.70 -4.97
CA ASP A 187 -4.40 -9.45 -4.25
C ASP A 187 -3.20 -8.74 -4.85
N ALA A 188 -2.09 -9.46 -5.07
CA ALA A 188 -0.89 -8.88 -5.67
C ALA A 188 -1.14 -8.35 -7.09
N ALA A 189 -1.91 -9.08 -7.90
CA ALA A 189 -2.21 -8.68 -9.28
C ALA A 189 -3.15 -7.46 -9.32
N ILE A 190 -4.20 -7.44 -8.51
CA ILE A 190 -5.10 -6.28 -8.40
C ILE A 190 -4.33 -5.05 -7.90
N ALA A 191 -3.52 -5.22 -6.85
CA ALA A 191 -2.72 -4.14 -6.30
C ALA A 191 -1.67 -3.62 -7.28
N ALA A 192 -0.94 -4.49 -7.99
CA ALA A 192 0.05 -4.08 -9.00
C ALA A 192 -0.62 -3.32 -10.14
N SER A 193 -1.70 -3.86 -10.70
CA SER A 193 -2.44 -3.22 -11.79
C SER A 193 -3.01 -1.86 -11.39
N LEU A 194 -3.58 -1.75 -10.19
CA LEU A 194 -4.10 -0.48 -9.69
C LEU A 194 -2.97 0.52 -9.39
N ASN A 195 -1.83 0.05 -8.90
CA ASN A 195 -0.66 0.91 -8.71
C ASN A 195 -0.11 1.43 -10.04
N LEU A 196 -0.15 0.64 -11.12
CA LEU A 196 0.17 1.12 -12.46
C LEU A 196 -0.78 2.24 -12.89
N VAL A 197 -2.09 2.07 -12.69
CA VAL A 197 -3.08 3.13 -12.94
C VAL A 197 -2.76 4.39 -12.14
N LYS A 198 -2.42 4.25 -10.85
CA LYS A 198 -2.04 5.40 -10.00
C LYS A 198 -0.78 6.10 -10.48
N VAL A 199 0.24 5.37 -10.92
CA VAL A 199 1.45 5.98 -11.50
C VAL A 199 1.10 6.86 -12.69
N LEU A 200 0.25 6.37 -13.60
CA LEU A 200 -0.21 7.13 -14.75
C LEU A 200 -1.03 8.38 -14.33
N LEU A 201 -1.96 8.22 -13.38
CA LEU A 201 -2.79 9.32 -12.88
C LEU A 201 -1.95 10.40 -12.18
N PHE A 202 -1.05 10.01 -11.27
CA PHE A 202 -0.20 10.98 -10.57
C PHE A 202 0.81 11.66 -11.51
N ARG A 203 1.23 10.97 -12.59
CA ARG A 203 2.05 11.59 -13.63
C ARG A 203 1.26 12.63 -14.42
N GLN A 204 0.02 12.33 -14.80
CA GLN A 204 -0.88 13.26 -15.50
C GLN A 204 -1.29 14.48 -14.65
N LEU A 205 -1.27 14.32 -13.32
CA LEU A 205 -1.60 15.38 -12.36
C LEU A 205 -0.36 16.13 -11.84
N ASP A 206 0.79 15.97 -12.47
CA ASP A 206 2.09 16.58 -12.08
C ASP A 206 2.50 16.31 -10.61
N ALA A 207 1.92 15.27 -9.99
CA ALA A 207 2.22 14.87 -8.61
C ALA A 207 3.40 13.87 -8.50
N LEU A 208 3.99 13.45 -9.62
CA LEU A 208 5.07 12.48 -9.69
C LEU A 208 6.26 13.02 -10.52
N PRO A 209 7.07 13.95 -9.99
CA PRO A 209 8.22 14.51 -10.68
C PRO A 209 9.35 13.47 -10.85
N ASP A 210 10.22 13.66 -11.87
CA ASP A 210 11.27 12.70 -12.23
C ASP A 210 12.22 12.33 -11.08
N PRO A 211 12.69 13.26 -10.21
CA PRO A 211 13.51 12.89 -9.05
C PRO A 211 12.79 11.92 -8.09
N LEU A 212 11.48 12.10 -7.90
CA LEU A 212 10.67 11.21 -7.06
C LEU A 212 10.53 9.83 -7.68
N VAL A 213 10.39 9.75 -9.01
CA VAL A 213 10.36 8.48 -9.75
C VAL A 213 11.63 7.68 -9.50
N LEU A 214 12.80 8.33 -9.61
CA LEU A 214 14.09 7.68 -9.39
C LEU A 214 14.21 7.10 -7.98
N ILE A 215 13.85 7.87 -6.95
CA ILE A 215 13.85 7.43 -5.56
C ILE A 215 12.88 6.24 -5.38
N ALA A 216 11.67 6.37 -5.91
CA ALA A 216 10.65 5.35 -5.77
C ALA A 216 11.03 4.03 -6.47
N VAL A 217 11.67 4.09 -7.64
CA VAL A 217 12.19 2.91 -8.35
C VAL A 217 13.31 2.26 -7.55
N ALA A 218 14.29 3.02 -7.06
CA ALA A 218 15.38 2.51 -6.24
C ALA A 218 14.84 1.82 -4.96
N CYS A 219 13.90 2.46 -4.27
CA CYS A 219 13.20 1.91 -3.11
C CYS A 219 12.41 0.64 -3.46
N GLY A 220 11.71 0.64 -4.59
CA GLY A 220 10.95 -0.51 -5.07
C GLY A 220 11.86 -1.72 -5.32
N ILE A 221 12.97 -1.53 -6.02
CA ILE A 221 13.97 -2.58 -6.28
C ILE A 221 14.56 -3.08 -4.95
N ALA A 222 14.90 -2.19 -4.02
CA ALA A 222 15.41 -2.55 -2.71
C ALA A 222 14.42 -3.36 -1.85
N SER A 223 13.12 -3.24 -2.09
CA SER A 223 12.11 -4.03 -1.40
C SER A 223 12.07 -5.50 -1.82
N ILE A 224 12.52 -5.84 -3.05
CA ILE A 224 12.47 -7.21 -3.59
C ILE A 224 13.28 -8.20 -2.74
N PRO A 225 14.58 -7.97 -2.46
CA PRO A 225 15.34 -8.87 -1.60
C PRO A 225 14.78 -8.94 -0.18
N GLY A 226 14.13 -7.85 0.30
CA GLY A 226 13.40 -7.85 1.57
C GLY A 226 12.25 -8.85 1.59
N VAL A 227 11.43 -8.91 0.55
CA VAL A 227 10.34 -9.90 0.40
C VAL A 227 10.91 -11.33 0.36
N TRP A 228 12.03 -11.52 -0.31
CA TRP A 228 12.69 -12.83 -0.39
C TRP A 228 13.22 -13.29 0.96
N PHE A 229 13.88 -12.39 1.68
CA PHE A 229 14.34 -12.65 3.05
C PHE A 229 13.18 -12.92 4.02
N ALA A 230 12.05 -12.23 3.84
CA ALA A 230 10.83 -12.48 4.61
C ALA A 230 10.31 -13.91 4.44
N LYS A 231 10.34 -14.46 3.24
CA LYS A 231 9.95 -15.84 2.99
C LYS A 231 10.82 -16.83 3.78
N TRP A 232 12.13 -16.62 3.79
CA TRP A 232 13.05 -17.42 4.59
C TRP A 232 12.78 -17.25 6.10
N LEU A 233 12.53 -16.02 6.55
CA LEU A 233 12.28 -15.72 7.95
C LEU A 233 10.91 -16.27 8.43
N SER A 234 9.90 -16.26 7.54
CA SER A 234 8.54 -16.77 7.84
C SER A 234 8.54 -18.25 8.22
N THR A 235 9.48 -19.03 7.70
CA THR A 235 9.62 -20.45 8.03
C THR A 235 10.26 -20.68 9.43
N ARG A 236 10.90 -19.65 9.99
CA ARG A 236 11.63 -19.73 11.27
C ARG A 236 10.93 -19.01 12.42
N LEU A 237 10.11 -18.01 12.15
CA LEU A 237 9.42 -17.24 13.18
C LEU A 237 7.99 -17.75 13.41
N LYS A 238 7.61 -17.85 14.69
CA LYS A 238 6.20 -18.09 15.04
C LYS A 238 5.32 -16.93 14.54
N THR A 239 4.16 -17.23 13.99
CA THR A 239 3.21 -16.26 13.43
C THR A 239 2.89 -15.10 14.40
N LYS A 240 2.80 -15.39 15.70
CA LYS A 240 2.54 -14.38 16.74
C LYS A 240 3.66 -13.35 16.83
N VAL A 241 4.93 -13.76 16.69
CA VAL A 241 6.12 -12.89 16.72
C VAL A 241 6.14 -12.02 15.45
N GLN A 242 5.90 -12.63 14.28
CA GLN A 242 5.82 -11.90 13.01
C GLN A 242 4.82 -10.75 13.08
N HIS A 243 3.63 -11.02 13.55
CA HIS A 243 2.59 -9.99 13.70
C HIS A 243 2.97 -8.91 14.72
N GLY A 244 3.60 -9.27 15.84
CA GLY A 244 4.05 -8.31 16.84
C GLY A 244 5.08 -7.32 16.30
N ILE A 245 6.05 -7.80 15.51
CA ILE A 245 7.06 -6.95 14.86
C ILE A 245 6.39 -5.95 13.89
N ILE A 246 5.45 -6.44 13.07
CA ILE A 246 4.76 -5.61 12.08
C ILE A 246 3.92 -4.53 12.76
N ASP A 247 3.13 -4.90 13.75
CA ASP A 247 2.25 -3.98 14.47
C ASP A 247 3.07 -2.93 15.23
N GLY A 248 4.22 -3.34 15.82
CA GLY A 248 5.17 -2.43 16.47
C GLY A 248 5.76 -1.39 15.50
N MET A 249 6.15 -1.81 14.30
CA MET A 249 6.70 -0.87 13.32
C MET A 249 5.65 0.08 12.73
N ILE A 250 4.41 -0.40 12.52
CA ILE A 250 3.30 0.46 12.10
C ILE A 250 3.01 1.52 13.18
N ALA A 251 2.99 1.11 14.46
CA ALA A 251 2.79 2.01 15.58
C ALA A 251 3.91 3.08 15.65
N LEU A 252 5.16 2.66 15.52
CA LEU A 252 6.31 3.57 15.52
C LEU A 252 6.22 4.61 14.40
N SER A 253 5.82 4.17 13.20
CA SER A 253 5.62 5.05 12.05
C SER A 253 4.50 6.06 12.28
N ALA A 254 3.37 5.64 12.85
CA ALA A 254 2.24 6.50 13.16
C ALA A 254 2.62 7.56 14.22
N ILE A 255 3.28 7.13 15.29
CA ILE A 255 3.74 8.01 16.37
C ILE A 255 4.71 9.06 15.82
N HIS A 256 5.68 8.66 15.01
CA HIS A 256 6.64 9.58 14.41
C HIS A 256 5.97 10.67 13.57
N LEU A 257 4.98 10.28 12.73
CA LEU A 257 4.22 11.24 11.92
C LEU A 257 3.37 12.19 12.75
N LEU A 258 2.72 11.69 13.81
CA LEU A 258 1.92 12.52 14.70
C LEU A 258 2.80 13.52 15.48
N PHE A 259 3.95 13.08 15.99
CA PHE A 259 4.91 13.98 16.61
C PHE A 259 5.36 15.11 15.69
N ARG A 260 5.56 14.82 14.41
CA ARG A 260 5.95 15.82 13.42
C ARG A 260 4.81 16.78 13.01
N ALA A 261 3.57 16.31 13.11
CA ALA A 261 2.40 17.09 12.73
C ALA A 261 1.97 18.07 13.84
N PHE A 262 2.22 17.72 15.10
CA PHE A 262 1.72 18.45 16.28
C PHE A 262 2.85 18.95 17.21
N GLY A 263 4.09 18.57 17.01
CA GLY A 263 5.29 19.05 17.71
C GLY A 263 6.09 20.00 16.87
#